data_11b362fabf38df51d674a59e279814c2
#
_entry.id   11b362fabf38df51d674a59e279814c2
#
_cell.length_a   1.000
_cell.length_b   1.000
_cell.length_c   1.000
_cell.angle_alpha   90.00
_cell.angle_beta   90.00
_cell.angle_gamma   90.00
#
_symmetry.space_group_name_H-M   'P 1'
#
loop_
_entity.id
_entity.type
_entity.pdbx_description
1 polymer ?
#
loop_
_entity_poly.entity_id
_entity_poly.type
_entity_poly.pdbx_seq_one_letter_code
_entity_poly.pdbx_strand_id
1 'polypeptide(L)'
;MIEVQKVSLQIKKAKILENVDFTCQKGQICGAVGRNGSGKTMLMKCICGFVKPTSGEIQVDGQVIGKDIDFIPNAGIIIETPGFIPNYSGYKNLQLLASIQNRIDKTRIREVMQMVGLDPDMKRSVKKYSLGMRQRLGLAQAIMEDPSVLVLDEPFNGLDKEGVVEMRQYLLQLKDAGKAIMVCSHSSEDIAVLCDRVYEMEHGKLTPK
;
A
#
# COMPACT_ATOMS: atom_id res chain seq x y z
N MET A 1 -7.90 -4.31 10.49
CA MET A 1 -9.20 -3.92 9.86
C MET A 1 -9.15 -2.43 9.54
N ILE A 2 -9.63 -2.02 8.37
CA ILE A 2 -9.75 -0.62 7.96
C ILE A 2 -11.23 -0.27 7.85
N GLU A 3 -11.65 0.82 8.48
CA GLU A 3 -13.02 1.35 8.41
C GLU A 3 -12.97 2.84 8.10
N VAL A 4 -13.71 3.25 7.09
CA VAL A 4 -13.88 4.64 6.65
C VAL A 4 -15.36 4.96 6.70
N GLN A 5 -15.74 5.97 7.45
CA GLN A 5 -17.15 6.32 7.69
C GLN A 5 -17.41 7.77 7.27
N LYS A 6 -18.21 7.95 6.23
CA LYS A 6 -18.69 9.24 5.70
C LYS A 6 -17.57 10.28 5.50
N VAL A 7 -16.40 9.79 5.03
CA VAL A 7 -15.24 10.64 4.86
C VAL A 7 -15.41 11.57 3.66
N SER A 8 -15.20 12.85 3.91
CA SER A 8 -15.12 13.86 2.85
C SER A 8 -13.80 14.62 2.95
N LEU A 9 -13.24 14.96 1.81
CA LEU A 9 -12.02 15.76 1.71
C LEU A 9 -12.21 16.89 0.74
N GLN A 10 -12.02 18.13 1.22
CA GLN A 10 -12.00 19.33 0.40
C GLN A 10 -10.61 19.97 0.46
N ILE A 11 -10.04 20.26 -0.68
CA ILE A 11 -8.79 21.01 -0.80
C ILE A 11 -9.07 22.31 -1.53
N LYS A 12 -8.90 23.45 -0.84
CA LYS A 12 -9.35 24.77 -1.31
C LYS A 12 -10.84 24.73 -1.62
N LYS A 13 -11.21 24.89 -2.91
CA LYS A 13 -12.61 24.84 -3.38
C LYS A 13 -12.99 23.52 -4.05
N ALA A 14 -12.02 22.60 -4.24
CA ALA A 14 -12.26 21.34 -4.91
C ALA A 14 -12.68 20.25 -3.90
N LYS A 15 -13.82 19.62 -4.12
CA LYS A 15 -14.23 18.41 -3.41
C LYS A 15 -13.47 17.23 -4.04
N ILE A 16 -12.63 16.57 -3.23
CA ILE A 16 -11.80 15.45 -3.67
C ILE A 16 -12.43 14.10 -3.28
N LEU A 17 -12.99 14.05 -2.06
CA LEU A 17 -13.77 12.90 -1.57
C LEU A 17 -15.10 13.42 -1.06
N GLU A 18 -16.19 12.69 -1.30
CA GLU A 18 -17.54 13.06 -0.90
C GLU A 18 -18.28 11.88 -0.27
N ASN A 19 -18.44 11.94 1.06
CA ASN A 19 -19.20 10.98 1.86
C ASN A 19 -18.81 9.52 1.59
N VAL A 20 -17.51 9.23 1.63
CA VAL A 20 -16.94 7.92 1.32
C VAL A 20 -17.09 6.97 2.50
N ASP A 21 -17.66 5.81 2.25
CA ASP A 21 -17.67 4.65 3.14
C ASP A 21 -16.84 3.53 2.54
N PHE A 22 -15.93 2.91 3.34
CA PHE A 22 -15.10 1.79 2.92
C PHE A 22 -14.79 0.90 4.11
N THR A 23 -14.79 -0.41 3.89
CA THR A 23 -14.42 -1.39 4.93
C THR A 23 -13.56 -2.49 4.32
N CYS A 24 -12.46 -2.82 5.00
CA CYS A 24 -11.61 -3.96 4.69
C CYS A 24 -11.28 -4.73 5.97
N GLN A 25 -11.80 -5.93 6.07
CA GLN A 25 -11.63 -6.79 7.26
C GLN A 25 -10.24 -7.45 7.27
N LYS A 26 -9.83 -7.96 8.44
CA LYS A 26 -8.67 -8.85 8.52
C LYS A 26 -8.89 -10.10 7.67
N GLY A 27 -7.86 -10.55 6.96
CA GLY A 27 -7.97 -11.66 6.02
C GLY A 27 -8.74 -11.32 4.75
N GLN A 28 -8.82 -10.04 4.37
CA GLN A 28 -9.44 -9.60 3.12
C GLN A 28 -8.50 -8.72 2.30
N ILE A 29 -8.64 -8.86 0.98
CA ILE A 29 -8.12 -7.90 0.00
C ILE A 29 -9.28 -7.11 -0.57
N CYS A 30 -9.26 -5.79 -0.39
CA CYS A 30 -10.27 -4.89 -0.93
C CYS A 30 -9.68 -4.02 -2.03
N GLY A 31 -10.26 -4.10 -3.22
CA GLY A 31 -9.86 -3.33 -4.39
C GLY A 31 -10.60 -2.00 -4.50
N ALA A 32 -9.91 -0.92 -4.82
CA ALA A 32 -10.52 0.32 -5.25
C ALA A 32 -10.13 0.61 -6.71
N VAL A 33 -11.12 0.58 -7.60
CA VAL A 33 -10.95 0.84 -9.03
C VAL A 33 -11.52 2.20 -9.42
N GLY A 34 -11.10 2.74 -10.55
CA GLY A 34 -11.59 4.02 -11.05
C GLY A 34 -10.53 4.75 -11.86
N ARG A 35 -10.94 5.77 -12.61
CA ARG A 35 -10.05 6.56 -13.48
C ARG A 35 -8.99 7.33 -12.68
N ASN A 36 -7.92 7.75 -13.36
CA ASN A 36 -6.95 8.66 -12.75
C ASN A 36 -7.64 9.98 -12.34
N GLY A 37 -7.28 10.47 -11.15
CA GLY A 37 -7.92 11.67 -10.59
C GLY A 37 -9.29 11.45 -9.94
N SER A 38 -9.81 10.20 -9.86
CA SER A 38 -11.10 9.92 -9.22
C SER A 38 -11.10 10.07 -7.70
N GLY A 39 -9.93 10.06 -7.03
CA GLY A 39 -9.79 10.21 -5.57
C GLY A 39 -9.12 9.04 -4.85
N LYS A 40 -8.81 7.91 -5.52
CA LYS A 40 -8.23 6.70 -4.90
C LYS A 40 -6.98 6.98 -4.05
N THR A 41 -5.99 7.62 -4.62
CA THR A 41 -4.74 7.96 -3.92
C THR A 41 -4.99 8.88 -2.72
N MET A 42 -5.96 9.80 -2.83
CA MET A 42 -6.30 10.68 -1.71
C MET A 42 -7.03 9.93 -0.59
N LEU A 43 -7.89 8.97 -0.92
CA LEU A 43 -8.49 8.07 0.07
C LEU A 43 -7.41 7.27 0.80
N MET A 44 -6.47 6.68 0.08
CA MET A 44 -5.33 5.97 0.68
C MET A 44 -4.50 6.87 1.59
N LYS A 45 -4.20 8.10 1.16
CA LYS A 45 -3.48 9.09 1.99
C LYS A 45 -4.25 9.45 3.27
N CYS A 46 -5.59 9.54 3.20
CA CYS A 46 -6.42 9.75 4.39
C CYS A 46 -6.37 8.53 5.32
N ILE A 47 -6.50 7.32 4.80
CA ILE A 47 -6.42 6.07 5.57
C ILE A 47 -5.07 5.98 6.28
N CYS A 48 -3.96 6.32 5.61
CA CYS A 48 -2.62 6.28 6.22
C CYS A 48 -2.35 7.41 7.21
N GLY A 49 -3.22 8.42 7.33
CA GLY A 49 -3.01 9.59 8.19
C GLY A 49 -2.19 10.71 7.54
N PHE A 50 -1.77 10.56 6.26
CA PHE A 50 -0.97 11.58 5.57
C PHE A 50 -1.76 12.84 5.20
N VAL A 51 -3.08 12.71 5.11
CA VAL A 51 -4.01 13.81 4.85
C VAL A 51 -5.19 13.69 5.79
N LYS A 52 -5.45 14.76 6.55
CA LYS A 52 -6.61 14.80 7.44
C LYS A 52 -7.89 15.07 6.62
N PRO A 53 -8.92 14.21 6.72
CA PRO A 53 -10.20 14.47 6.07
C PRO A 53 -10.86 15.73 6.63
N THR A 54 -11.72 16.37 5.82
CA THR A 54 -12.50 17.54 6.25
C THR A 54 -13.65 17.14 7.18
N SER A 55 -14.22 15.94 6.97
CA SER A 55 -15.27 15.36 7.83
C SER A 55 -15.27 13.84 7.71
N GLY A 56 -16.00 13.17 8.59
CA GLY A 56 -16.03 11.72 8.71
C GLY A 56 -14.91 11.20 9.60
N GLU A 57 -14.83 9.88 9.72
CA GLU A 57 -13.89 9.21 10.61
C GLU A 57 -13.23 8.04 9.92
N ILE A 58 -11.97 7.80 10.23
CA ILE A 58 -11.20 6.65 9.74
C ILE A 58 -10.66 5.91 10.96
N GLN A 59 -10.94 4.61 11.02
CA GLN A 59 -10.40 3.73 12.05
C GLN A 59 -9.55 2.64 11.44
N VAL A 60 -8.44 2.33 12.09
CA VAL A 60 -7.59 1.19 11.76
C VAL A 60 -7.32 0.38 13.02
N ASP A 61 -7.69 -0.90 12.98
CA ASP A 61 -7.63 -1.81 14.14
C ASP A 61 -8.26 -1.21 15.42
N GLY A 62 -9.37 -0.45 15.25
CA GLY A 62 -10.14 0.17 16.34
C GLY A 62 -9.58 1.50 16.84
N GLN A 63 -8.49 2.01 16.25
CA GLN A 63 -7.91 3.32 16.60
C GLN A 63 -8.28 4.37 15.54
N VAL A 64 -8.74 5.53 15.98
CA VAL A 64 -9.16 6.64 15.12
C VAL A 64 -7.95 7.45 14.65
N ILE A 65 -7.77 7.54 13.34
CA ILE A 65 -6.72 8.37 12.72
C ILE A 65 -6.98 9.86 12.99
N GLY A 66 -5.95 10.54 13.48
CA GLY A 66 -6.01 11.97 13.82
C GLY A 66 -6.67 12.28 15.16
N LYS A 67 -6.97 11.24 15.99
CA LYS A 67 -7.48 11.36 17.36
C LYS A 67 -6.71 10.47 18.33
N ASP A 68 -6.69 9.16 18.09
CA ASP A 68 -5.99 8.19 18.93
C ASP A 68 -4.55 7.98 18.43
N ILE A 69 -4.37 8.04 17.13
CA ILE A 69 -3.08 7.88 16.43
C ILE A 69 -2.99 8.87 15.26
N ASP A 70 -1.81 9.38 14.98
CA ASP A 70 -1.58 10.24 13.81
C ASP A 70 -1.44 9.42 12.52
N PHE A 71 -0.77 8.27 12.59
CA PHE A 71 -0.49 7.36 11.47
C PHE A 71 -0.71 5.91 11.89
N ILE A 72 -0.96 5.03 10.92
CA ILE A 72 -1.08 3.59 11.19
C ILE A 72 0.27 3.07 11.70
N PRO A 73 0.34 2.51 12.92
CA PRO A 73 1.64 2.18 13.55
C PRO A 73 2.33 0.95 12.95
N ASN A 74 1.60 0.09 12.26
CA ASN A 74 2.11 -1.15 11.65
C ASN A 74 1.49 -1.36 10.27
N ALA A 75 1.85 -0.50 9.33
CA ALA A 75 1.37 -0.54 7.96
C ALA A 75 2.47 -0.70 6.93
N GLY A 76 2.22 -1.52 5.93
CA GLY A 76 3.00 -1.56 4.70
C GLY A 76 2.35 -0.65 3.65
N ILE A 77 3.07 0.35 3.18
CA ILE A 77 2.49 1.40 2.35
C ILE A 77 3.29 1.53 1.05
N ILE A 78 2.57 1.49 -0.09
CA ILE A 78 3.04 1.95 -1.39
C ILE A 78 1.99 2.94 -1.90
N ILE A 79 2.31 4.22 -1.91
CA ILE A 79 1.48 5.28 -2.48
C ILE A 79 2.36 6.09 -3.42
N GLU A 80 1.92 6.21 -4.68
CA GLU A 80 2.72 6.83 -5.74
C GLU A 80 4.06 6.09 -5.96
N THR A 81 5.17 6.81 -6.14
CA THR A 81 6.48 6.19 -6.37
C THR A 81 7.26 6.09 -5.08
N PRO A 82 7.73 4.89 -4.68
CA PRO A 82 8.55 4.74 -3.49
C PRO A 82 9.82 5.60 -3.56
N GLY A 83 10.04 6.41 -2.53
CA GLY A 83 11.20 7.30 -2.40
C GLY A 83 12.39 6.58 -1.76
N PHE A 84 13.42 6.25 -2.55
CA PHE A 84 14.66 5.66 -2.06
C PHE A 84 15.82 6.63 -2.20
N ILE A 85 16.85 6.47 -1.35
CA ILE A 85 18.11 7.21 -1.47
C ILE A 85 18.83 6.72 -2.73
N PRO A 86 18.96 7.57 -3.78
CA PRO A 86 19.33 7.11 -5.11
C PRO A 86 20.73 6.49 -5.21
N ASN A 87 21.65 6.95 -4.37
CA ASN A 87 23.06 6.53 -4.41
C ASN A 87 23.34 5.26 -3.58
N TYR A 88 22.36 4.76 -2.82
CA TYR A 88 22.50 3.53 -2.05
C TYR A 88 21.97 2.32 -2.83
N SER A 89 22.42 1.11 -2.45
CA SER A 89 21.84 -0.14 -2.94
C SER A 89 20.45 -0.36 -2.35
N GLY A 90 19.65 -1.28 -2.92
CA GLY A 90 18.36 -1.65 -2.36
C GLY A 90 18.46 -2.12 -0.93
N TYR A 91 19.39 -3.06 -0.65
CA TYR A 91 19.65 -3.54 0.70
C TYR A 91 19.95 -2.41 1.69
N LYS A 92 20.82 -1.45 1.30
CA LYS A 92 21.18 -0.34 2.18
C LYS A 92 20.01 0.59 2.47
N ASN A 93 19.12 0.80 1.49
CA ASN A 93 17.87 1.55 1.69
C ASN A 93 16.97 0.86 2.72
N LEU A 94 16.70 -0.44 2.56
CA LEU A 94 15.87 -1.20 3.51
C LEU A 94 16.51 -1.27 4.91
N GLN A 95 17.82 -1.42 4.99
CA GLN A 95 18.56 -1.43 6.26
C GLN A 95 18.39 -0.11 7.03
N LEU A 96 18.45 1.03 6.33
CA LEU A 96 18.25 2.34 6.97
C LEU A 96 16.83 2.49 7.48
N LEU A 97 15.83 2.09 6.70
CA LEU A 97 14.43 2.12 7.12
C LEU A 97 14.18 1.20 8.33
N ALA A 98 14.67 -0.02 8.28
CA ALA A 98 14.56 -0.97 9.39
C ALA A 98 15.22 -0.46 10.68
N SER A 99 16.29 0.34 10.57
CA SER A 99 16.98 0.91 11.74
C SER A 99 16.16 1.99 12.48
N ILE A 100 15.10 2.53 11.88
CA ILE A 100 14.25 3.55 12.52
C ILE A 100 13.43 2.91 13.65
N GLN A 101 12.83 1.76 13.40
CA GLN A 101 12.02 1.04 14.39
C GLN A 101 12.76 -0.10 15.07
N ASN A 102 13.84 -0.58 14.46
CA ASN A 102 14.70 -1.66 14.94
C ASN A 102 13.93 -2.95 15.30
N ARG A 103 12.90 -3.29 14.49
CA ARG A 103 12.02 -4.47 14.70
C ARG A 103 12.51 -5.72 14.01
N ILE A 104 13.32 -5.57 12.96
CA ILE A 104 13.80 -6.66 12.13
C ILE A 104 15.32 -6.62 11.99
N ASP A 105 15.90 -7.79 11.79
CA ASP A 105 17.33 -7.95 11.62
C ASP A 105 17.76 -7.97 10.14
N LYS A 106 19.08 -8.13 9.93
CA LYS A 106 19.67 -8.21 8.59
C LYS A 106 19.19 -9.43 7.81
N THR A 107 18.88 -10.52 8.49
CA THR A 107 18.41 -11.77 7.88
C THR A 107 17.05 -11.55 7.25
N ARG A 108 16.12 -10.92 7.99
CA ARG A 108 14.79 -10.61 7.48
C ARG A 108 14.81 -9.68 6.26
N ILE A 109 15.70 -8.67 6.25
CA ILE A 109 15.85 -7.79 5.08
C ILE A 109 16.28 -8.59 3.84
N ARG A 110 17.21 -9.52 3.99
CA ARG A 110 17.67 -10.38 2.89
C ARG A 110 16.57 -11.28 2.37
N GLU A 111 15.83 -11.93 3.29
CA GLU A 111 14.69 -12.77 2.95
C GLU A 111 13.64 -12.02 2.11
N VAL A 112 13.19 -10.85 2.57
CA VAL A 112 12.16 -10.11 1.84
C VAL A 112 12.66 -9.59 0.48
N MET A 113 13.94 -9.26 0.35
CA MET A 113 14.50 -8.93 -0.96
C MET A 113 14.46 -10.14 -1.92
N GLN A 114 14.81 -11.32 -1.45
CA GLN A 114 14.72 -12.56 -2.23
C GLN A 114 13.26 -12.89 -2.59
N MET A 115 12.33 -12.73 -1.63
CA MET A 115 10.88 -12.96 -1.84
C MET A 115 10.31 -12.10 -2.97
N VAL A 116 10.80 -10.88 -3.14
CA VAL A 116 10.37 -10.00 -4.24
C VAL A 116 11.26 -10.14 -5.49
N GLY A 117 12.15 -11.13 -5.55
CA GLY A 117 13.02 -11.37 -6.69
C GLY A 117 14.15 -10.36 -6.87
N LEU A 118 14.64 -9.78 -5.76
CA LEU A 118 15.82 -8.91 -5.76
C LEU A 118 17.00 -9.59 -5.06
N ASP A 119 18.17 -9.54 -5.69
CA ASP A 119 19.42 -9.99 -5.08
C ASP A 119 19.85 -9.03 -3.94
N PRO A 120 19.90 -9.50 -2.67
CA PRO A 120 20.30 -8.68 -1.54
C PRO A 120 21.78 -8.27 -1.58
N ASP A 121 22.63 -8.99 -2.33
CA ASP A 121 24.05 -8.69 -2.48
C ASP A 121 24.38 -7.76 -3.64
N MET A 122 23.35 -7.36 -4.40
CA MET A 122 23.49 -6.42 -5.50
C MET A 122 23.99 -5.05 -5.00
N LYS A 123 25.22 -4.69 -5.39
CA LYS A 123 25.85 -3.41 -5.01
C LYS A 123 25.38 -2.23 -5.87
N ARG A 124 24.59 -2.49 -6.94
CA ARG A 124 24.08 -1.44 -7.83
C ARG A 124 23.23 -0.45 -7.05
N SER A 125 23.44 0.86 -7.28
CA SER A 125 22.65 1.92 -6.67
C SER A 125 21.23 1.98 -7.27
N VAL A 126 20.23 2.35 -6.44
CA VAL A 126 18.81 2.37 -6.82
C VAL A 126 18.53 3.33 -7.98
N LYS A 127 19.33 4.39 -8.17
CA LYS A 127 19.22 5.26 -9.35
C LYS A 127 19.38 4.52 -10.69
N LYS A 128 20.05 3.37 -10.67
CA LYS A 128 20.27 2.51 -11.86
C LYS A 128 19.29 1.34 -11.94
N TYR A 129 18.31 1.27 -11.04
CA TYR A 129 17.26 0.23 -11.06
C TYR A 129 16.27 0.52 -12.18
N SER A 130 15.77 -0.53 -12.83
CA SER A 130 14.60 -0.43 -13.70
C SER A 130 13.35 -0.03 -12.88
N LEU A 131 12.27 0.33 -13.56
CA LEU A 131 11.00 0.60 -12.91
C LEU A 131 10.54 -0.61 -12.09
N GLY A 132 10.55 -1.80 -12.69
CA GLY A 132 10.18 -3.05 -12.00
C GLY A 132 11.06 -3.36 -10.80
N MET A 133 12.39 -3.15 -10.88
CA MET A 133 13.26 -3.33 -9.71
C MET A 133 12.94 -2.35 -8.57
N ARG A 134 12.59 -1.10 -8.89
CA ARG A 134 12.16 -0.12 -7.87
C ARG A 134 10.82 -0.51 -7.26
N GLN A 135 9.91 -1.04 -8.08
CA GLN A 135 8.61 -1.53 -7.60
C GLN A 135 8.78 -2.74 -6.67
N ARG A 136 9.60 -3.73 -7.06
CA ARG A 136 9.96 -4.87 -6.20
C ARG A 136 10.58 -4.41 -4.87
N LEU A 137 11.46 -3.40 -4.90
CA LEU A 137 12.04 -2.84 -3.68
C LEU A 137 10.98 -2.13 -2.80
N GLY A 138 10.01 -1.44 -3.41
CA GLY A 138 8.87 -0.85 -2.71
C GLY A 138 8.01 -1.90 -2.02
N LEU A 139 7.75 -3.03 -2.69
CA LEU A 139 7.05 -4.16 -2.10
C LEU A 139 7.85 -4.76 -0.93
N ALA A 140 9.16 -4.97 -1.09
CA ALA A 140 10.03 -5.42 0.00
C ALA A 140 9.95 -4.49 1.22
N GLN A 141 10.01 -3.17 1.00
CA GLN A 141 9.84 -2.16 2.05
C GLN A 141 8.48 -2.30 2.76
N ALA A 142 7.41 -2.46 1.99
CA ALA A 142 6.06 -2.52 2.54
C ALA A 142 5.83 -3.76 3.41
N ILE A 143 6.50 -4.88 3.12
CA ILE A 143 6.26 -6.15 3.80
C ILE A 143 7.33 -6.54 4.83
N MET A 144 8.47 -5.85 4.87
CA MET A 144 9.63 -6.31 5.64
C MET A 144 9.39 -6.41 7.15
N GLU A 145 8.57 -5.51 7.72
CA GLU A 145 8.27 -5.47 9.16
C GLU A 145 7.01 -6.24 9.55
N ASP A 146 6.51 -7.12 8.67
CA ASP A 146 5.31 -7.94 8.87
C ASP A 146 4.07 -7.13 9.29
N PRO A 147 3.62 -6.17 8.48
CA PRO A 147 2.52 -5.28 8.83
C PRO A 147 1.19 -6.02 8.95
N SER A 148 0.28 -5.51 9.83
CA SER A 148 -1.10 -6.00 9.93
C SER A 148 -2.02 -5.45 8.83
N VAL A 149 -1.65 -4.30 8.27
CA VAL A 149 -2.39 -3.59 7.23
C VAL A 149 -1.45 -3.23 6.08
N LEU A 150 -1.92 -3.46 4.84
CA LEU A 150 -1.21 -3.00 3.64
C LEU A 150 -2.12 -2.06 2.83
N VAL A 151 -1.53 -0.96 2.35
CA VAL A 151 -2.19 0.03 1.47
C VAL A 151 -1.31 0.21 0.24
N LEU A 152 -1.74 -0.35 -0.88
CA LEU A 152 -0.91 -0.55 -2.07
C LEU A 152 -1.53 0.12 -3.30
N ASP A 153 -0.92 1.21 -3.77
CA ASP A 153 -1.31 1.92 -5.00
C ASP A 153 -0.48 1.40 -6.17
N GLU A 154 -1.15 0.77 -7.15
CA GLU A 154 -0.53 0.18 -8.36
C GLU A 154 0.68 -0.73 -8.05
N PRO A 155 0.56 -1.74 -7.16
CA PRO A 155 1.72 -2.49 -6.65
C PRO A 155 2.46 -3.30 -7.70
N PHE A 156 1.84 -3.60 -8.84
CA PHE A 156 2.43 -4.43 -9.89
C PHE A 156 2.96 -3.63 -11.09
N ASN A 157 2.87 -2.30 -11.02
CA ASN A 157 3.28 -1.45 -12.14
C ASN A 157 4.77 -1.63 -12.48
N GLY A 158 5.05 -1.93 -13.77
CA GLY A 158 6.41 -2.16 -14.27
C GLY A 158 7.02 -3.53 -13.95
N LEU A 159 6.26 -4.45 -13.35
CA LEU A 159 6.66 -5.86 -13.24
C LEU A 159 6.43 -6.60 -14.56
N ASP A 160 7.24 -7.60 -14.81
CA ASP A 160 7.01 -8.59 -15.86
C ASP A 160 5.89 -9.57 -15.48
N LYS A 161 5.40 -10.35 -16.42
CA LYS A 161 4.26 -11.27 -16.20
C LYS A 161 4.53 -12.26 -15.06
N GLU A 162 5.72 -12.82 -14.99
CA GLU A 162 6.10 -13.75 -13.93
C GLU A 162 6.10 -13.07 -12.56
N GLY A 163 6.71 -11.88 -12.46
CA GLY A 163 6.72 -11.09 -11.24
C GLY A 163 5.32 -10.66 -10.77
N VAL A 164 4.40 -10.38 -11.68
CA VAL A 164 3.00 -10.12 -11.31
C VAL A 164 2.37 -11.35 -10.66
N VAL A 165 2.55 -12.54 -11.26
CA VAL A 165 2.02 -13.80 -10.73
C VAL A 165 2.59 -14.11 -9.34
N GLU A 166 3.92 -14.00 -9.18
CA GLU A 166 4.59 -14.22 -7.90
C GLU A 166 4.06 -13.26 -6.81
N MET A 167 3.95 -11.98 -7.12
CA MET A 167 3.50 -10.98 -6.14
C MET A 167 2.00 -11.13 -5.81
N ARG A 168 1.15 -11.50 -6.77
CA ARG A 168 -0.26 -11.84 -6.49
C ARG A 168 -0.35 -13.01 -5.51
N GLN A 169 0.40 -14.09 -5.74
CA GLN A 169 0.43 -15.23 -4.83
C GLN A 169 0.90 -14.82 -3.43
N TYR A 170 1.90 -13.97 -3.35
CA TYR A 170 2.39 -13.48 -2.07
C TYR A 170 1.34 -12.63 -1.32
N LEU A 171 0.62 -11.74 -2.00
CA LEU A 171 -0.47 -10.98 -1.38
C LEU A 171 -1.61 -11.88 -0.90
N LEU A 172 -1.92 -12.96 -1.63
CA LEU A 172 -2.90 -13.96 -1.18
C LEU A 172 -2.42 -14.68 0.10
N GLN A 173 -1.14 -15.05 0.19
CA GLN A 173 -0.58 -15.62 1.42
C GLN A 173 -0.66 -14.65 2.61
N LEU A 174 -0.41 -13.36 2.39
CA LEU A 174 -0.57 -12.34 3.42
C LEU A 174 -2.04 -12.19 3.86
N LYS A 175 -2.98 -12.26 2.93
CA LYS A 175 -4.41 -12.30 3.24
C LYS A 175 -4.74 -13.51 4.11
N ASP A 176 -4.30 -14.70 3.73
CA ASP A 176 -4.54 -15.95 4.47
C ASP A 176 -3.88 -15.92 5.86
N ALA A 177 -2.79 -15.18 6.01
CA ALA A 177 -2.17 -14.88 7.31
C ALA A 177 -2.94 -13.82 8.14
N GLY A 178 -4.12 -13.38 7.68
CA GLY A 178 -5.01 -12.48 8.42
C GLY A 178 -4.71 -11.00 8.24
N LYS A 179 -3.88 -10.61 7.26
CA LYS A 179 -3.62 -9.19 6.97
C LYS A 179 -4.84 -8.53 6.31
N ALA A 180 -5.06 -7.24 6.57
CA ALA A 180 -6.04 -6.43 5.84
C ALA A 180 -5.31 -5.68 4.71
N ILE A 181 -5.73 -5.86 3.47
CA ILE A 181 -5.02 -5.33 2.31
C ILE A 181 -5.94 -4.48 1.45
N MET A 182 -5.61 -3.20 1.28
CA MET A 182 -6.24 -2.33 0.29
C MET A 182 -5.33 -2.22 -0.93
N VAL A 183 -5.89 -2.51 -2.11
CA VAL A 183 -5.18 -2.41 -3.39
C VAL A 183 -5.92 -1.47 -4.33
N CYS A 184 -5.20 -0.53 -4.95
CA CYS A 184 -5.68 0.17 -6.13
C CYS A 184 -4.95 -0.39 -7.34
N SER A 185 -5.68 -0.79 -8.37
CA SER A 185 -5.12 -1.20 -9.67
C SER A 185 -6.06 -0.81 -10.80
N HIS A 186 -5.49 -0.47 -11.95
CA HIS A 186 -6.22 -0.29 -13.20
C HIS A 186 -6.36 -1.58 -13.99
N SER A 187 -5.66 -2.64 -13.60
CA SER A 187 -5.74 -3.96 -14.19
C SER A 187 -6.97 -4.71 -13.67
N SER A 188 -7.93 -4.98 -14.54
CA SER A 188 -9.12 -5.78 -14.18
C SER A 188 -8.75 -7.21 -13.78
N GLU A 189 -7.66 -7.74 -14.32
CA GLU A 189 -7.16 -9.07 -13.97
C GLU A 189 -6.62 -9.13 -12.55
N ASP A 190 -5.83 -8.11 -12.11
CA ASP A 190 -5.33 -8.04 -10.73
C ASP A 190 -6.49 -8.01 -9.74
N ILE A 191 -7.49 -7.17 -10.03
CA ILE A 191 -8.67 -7.03 -9.19
C ILE A 191 -9.47 -8.32 -9.12
N ALA A 192 -9.68 -8.99 -10.26
CA ALA A 192 -10.45 -10.25 -10.30
C ALA A 192 -9.75 -11.41 -9.57
N VAL A 193 -8.41 -11.46 -9.61
CA VAL A 193 -7.62 -12.52 -8.96
C VAL A 193 -7.47 -12.29 -7.46
N LEU A 194 -7.32 -11.03 -7.03
CA LEU A 194 -6.92 -10.72 -5.66
C LEU A 194 -8.08 -10.37 -4.74
N CYS A 195 -9.08 -9.60 -5.25
CA CYS A 195 -9.97 -8.86 -4.36
C CYS A 195 -11.19 -9.68 -3.95
N ASP A 196 -11.45 -9.75 -2.64
CA ASP A 196 -12.68 -10.32 -2.07
C ASP A 196 -13.84 -9.32 -2.16
N ARG A 197 -13.53 -8.01 -2.15
CA ARG A 197 -14.48 -6.92 -2.37
C ARG A 197 -13.88 -5.88 -3.28
N VAL A 198 -14.71 -5.32 -4.12
CA VAL A 198 -14.32 -4.26 -5.06
C VAL A 198 -15.19 -3.04 -4.84
N TYR A 199 -14.58 -1.89 -4.86
CA TYR A 199 -15.23 -0.59 -4.80
C TYR A 199 -14.87 0.22 -6.04
N GLU A 200 -15.84 0.93 -6.60
CA GLU A 200 -15.60 1.84 -7.71
C GLU A 200 -15.56 3.29 -7.23
N MET A 201 -14.46 3.97 -7.52
CA MET A 201 -14.27 5.37 -7.20
C MET A 201 -14.55 6.23 -8.43
N GLU A 202 -15.58 7.06 -8.36
CA GLU A 202 -15.94 7.99 -9.41
C GLU A 202 -16.24 9.38 -8.84
N HIS A 203 -15.56 10.40 -9.35
CA HIS A 203 -15.74 11.80 -8.93
C HIS A 203 -15.75 12.01 -7.40
N GLY A 204 -14.85 11.32 -6.69
CA GLY A 204 -14.72 11.41 -5.24
C GLY A 204 -15.74 10.60 -4.43
N LYS A 205 -16.62 9.85 -5.08
CA LYS A 205 -17.58 8.94 -4.44
C LYS A 205 -17.13 7.51 -4.61
N LEU A 206 -17.32 6.70 -3.57
CA LEU A 206 -16.98 5.29 -3.56
C LEU A 206 -18.25 4.45 -3.43
N THR A 207 -18.43 3.49 -4.33
CA THR A 207 -19.58 2.58 -4.30
C THR A 207 -19.11 1.12 -4.37
N PRO A 208 -19.74 0.18 -3.66
CA PRO A 208 -19.50 -1.24 -3.85
C PRO A 208 -19.79 -1.65 -5.30
N LYS A 209 -18.96 -2.54 -5.86
CA LYS A 209 -19.12 -3.07 -7.21
C LYS A 209 -19.46 -4.54 -7.20
#